data_113b828cd54c2c8e40e3b389b41ce5ea
#
_entry.id   113b828cd54c2c8e40e3b389b41ce5ea
#
_cell.length_a   1.000
_cell.length_b   1.000
_cell.length_c   1.000
_cell.angle_alpha   90.00
_cell.angle_beta   90.00
_cell.angle_gamma   90.00
#
_symmetry.space_group_name_H-M   'P 1'
#
loop_
_entity.id
_entity.type
_entity.pdbx_description
1 polymer ?
#
loop_
_entity_poly.entity_id
_entity_poly.type
_entity_poly.pdbx_seq_one_letter_code
_entity_poly.pdbx_strand_id
1 'polypeptide(L)'
;MSKTRVLIMGAAGRDFHNFNVYFRGNADYEVVAFTATQIPNIEGRIYPAELAGALYPQGIQIYPEADLVKLIHELKVDQVVFAYSDVSHETVMHKASIVLAAGADFRLMGGQATMVKSSKPVVAVCAVRTGAGKSQTTRRVVSILRGMGYRVVSVRHPMPYGDLVKQAVQRYADYADLDRHECTIEEREEYEPHIDLGAVIYAGVDYERILREAEKEADIIVWDGGNNDLPFYRPDLHIVVDDPHRPGHDMTYHPGEANLRSADVVVINKIDTADLGNIALVRRNIRAANPKATVIEAASPIYVEDPYAIVGKDVLVIEDGPTLTHGEMAYGAGVVAAQRFGAANIVDPRPYACGTIAETYKKYPKTGPVLPAMG
;
A
#
# COMPACT_ATOMS: atom_id res chain seq x y z
N MET A 1 29.44 -23.76 -5.29
CA MET A 1 28.25 -24.05 -4.45
C MET A 1 27.03 -23.91 -5.32
N SER A 2 25.97 -24.70 -5.12
CA SER A 2 24.69 -24.51 -5.80
C SER A 2 24.07 -23.20 -5.32
N LYS A 3 23.42 -22.47 -6.23
CA LYS A 3 22.67 -21.24 -5.87
C LYS A 3 21.44 -21.64 -5.06
N THR A 4 21.04 -20.79 -4.10
CA THR A 4 19.75 -20.90 -3.41
C THR A 4 18.62 -20.54 -4.37
N ARG A 5 17.69 -21.46 -4.62
CA ARG A 5 16.54 -21.25 -5.54
C ARG A 5 15.38 -20.60 -4.78
N VAL A 6 14.97 -19.43 -5.22
CA VAL A 6 14.02 -18.56 -4.52
C VAL A 6 12.74 -18.40 -5.35
N LEU A 7 11.59 -18.56 -4.70
CA LEU A 7 10.29 -18.13 -5.20
C LEU A 7 9.83 -16.92 -4.38
N ILE A 8 9.36 -15.86 -5.05
CA ILE A 8 8.85 -14.66 -4.38
C ILE A 8 7.33 -14.61 -4.51
N MET A 9 6.62 -14.56 -3.38
CA MET A 9 5.16 -14.41 -3.33
C MET A 9 4.78 -12.95 -3.45
N GLY A 10 4.09 -12.62 -4.54
CA GLY A 10 3.72 -11.28 -4.97
C GLY A 10 4.35 -10.93 -6.32
N ALA A 11 3.71 -9.98 -7.06
CA ALA A 11 4.18 -9.54 -8.37
C ALA A 11 3.70 -8.11 -8.70
N ALA A 12 3.94 -7.15 -7.79
CA ALA A 12 3.45 -5.78 -7.97
C ALA A 12 4.31 -4.68 -7.36
N GLY A 13 4.71 -4.80 -6.11
CA GLY A 13 5.36 -3.74 -5.37
C GLY A 13 6.55 -4.22 -4.55
N ARG A 14 6.31 -4.67 -3.32
CA ARG A 14 7.34 -5.15 -2.39
C ARG A 14 8.15 -6.31 -2.96
N ASP A 15 7.52 -7.20 -3.67
CA ASP A 15 8.10 -8.36 -4.34
C ASP A 15 9.15 -7.95 -5.40
N PHE A 16 8.77 -7.10 -6.36
CA PHE A 16 9.70 -6.57 -7.37
C PHE A 16 10.80 -5.72 -6.73
N HIS A 17 10.46 -4.94 -5.69
CA HIS A 17 11.48 -4.19 -4.96
C HIS A 17 12.49 -5.11 -4.28
N ASN A 18 12.03 -6.13 -3.55
CA ASN A 18 12.91 -7.12 -2.92
C ASN A 18 13.82 -7.79 -3.95
N PHE A 19 13.26 -8.19 -5.11
CA PHE A 19 14.05 -8.72 -6.21
C PHE A 19 15.11 -7.74 -6.68
N ASN A 20 14.71 -6.51 -7.00
CA ASN A 20 15.58 -5.50 -7.60
C ASN A 20 16.76 -5.12 -6.70
N VAL A 21 16.54 -5.01 -5.39
CA VAL A 21 17.57 -4.51 -4.45
C VAL A 21 18.39 -5.62 -3.80
N TYR A 22 17.86 -6.86 -3.73
CA TYR A 22 18.54 -7.92 -2.99
C TYR A 22 18.95 -9.10 -3.88
N PHE A 23 18.15 -9.49 -4.86
CA PHE A 23 18.38 -10.72 -5.64
C PHE A 23 18.94 -10.46 -7.04
N ARG A 24 18.53 -9.38 -7.72
CA ARG A 24 18.82 -9.10 -9.13
C ARG A 24 20.30 -9.25 -9.52
N GLY A 25 21.20 -8.74 -8.71
CA GLY A 25 22.66 -8.79 -8.92
C GLY A 25 23.40 -9.81 -8.06
N ASN A 26 22.69 -10.62 -7.28
CA ASN A 26 23.30 -11.53 -6.31
C ASN A 26 23.45 -12.95 -6.89
N ALA A 27 24.70 -13.34 -7.17
CA ALA A 27 25.03 -14.62 -7.79
C ALA A 27 24.81 -15.85 -6.88
N ASP A 28 24.61 -15.64 -5.56
CA ASP A 28 24.36 -16.73 -4.62
C ASP A 28 22.91 -17.23 -4.68
N TYR A 29 22.03 -16.48 -5.34
CA TYR A 29 20.60 -16.78 -5.48
C TYR A 29 20.19 -16.93 -6.94
N GLU A 30 19.12 -17.70 -7.14
CA GLU A 30 18.40 -17.79 -8.40
C GLU A 30 16.90 -17.63 -8.11
N VAL A 31 16.31 -16.47 -8.48
CA VAL A 31 14.85 -16.30 -8.38
C VAL A 31 14.21 -17.01 -9.57
N VAL A 32 13.48 -18.08 -9.28
CA VAL A 32 12.92 -18.98 -10.30
C VAL A 32 11.49 -18.65 -10.68
N ALA A 33 10.76 -17.94 -9.80
CA ALA A 33 9.38 -17.55 -10.04
C ALA A 33 8.92 -16.39 -9.15
N PHE A 34 7.91 -15.66 -9.63
CA PHE A 34 6.98 -14.88 -8.83
C PHE A 34 5.62 -15.57 -8.80
N THR A 35 4.80 -15.28 -7.78
CA THR A 35 3.37 -15.65 -7.78
C THR A 35 2.47 -14.44 -7.63
N ALA A 36 1.23 -14.51 -8.10
CA ALA A 36 0.25 -13.44 -8.04
C ALA A 36 -1.12 -13.92 -7.57
N THR A 37 -1.76 -13.13 -6.67
CA THR A 37 -3.15 -13.31 -6.25
C THR A 37 -3.92 -12.01 -6.15
N GLN A 38 -3.23 -10.91 -5.86
CA GLN A 38 -3.87 -9.65 -5.49
C GLN A 38 -4.11 -8.71 -6.68
N ILE A 39 -3.44 -8.95 -7.82
CA ILE A 39 -3.56 -8.11 -9.02
C ILE A 39 -4.20 -8.91 -10.14
N PRO A 40 -5.36 -8.47 -10.65
CA PRO A 40 -5.99 -9.11 -11.79
C PRO A 40 -5.08 -9.13 -13.04
N ASN A 41 -5.18 -10.20 -13.83
CA ASN A 41 -4.51 -10.33 -15.14
C ASN A 41 -2.97 -10.27 -15.14
N ILE A 42 -2.30 -10.41 -13.99
CA ILE A 42 -0.83 -10.50 -13.95
C ILE A 42 -0.32 -11.94 -14.10
N GLU A 43 -1.19 -12.90 -13.93
CA GLU A 43 -0.89 -14.33 -14.12
C GLU A 43 -0.44 -14.64 -15.55
N GLY A 44 0.58 -15.48 -15.68
CA GLY A 44 1.16 -15.84 -16.97
C GLY A 44 2.03 -14.76 -17.62
N ARG A 45 2.22 -13.62 -16.96
CA ARG A 45 3.15 -12.57 -17.40
C ARG A 45 4.58 -12.91 -16.97
N ILE A 46 5.54 -12.25 -17.60
CA ILE A 46 6.96 -12.36 -17.30
C ILE A 46 7.43 -11.02 -16.71
N TYR A 47 8.17 -11.07 -15.61
CA TYR A 47 8.96 -9.90 -15.19
C TYR A 47 10.06 -9.70 -16.24
N PRO A 48 10.10 -8.55 -16.95
CA PRO A 48 10.87 -8.41 -18.17
C PRO A 48 12.38 -8.56 -17.96
N ALA A 49 13.07 -9.13 -18.94
CA ALA A 49 14.54 -9.30 -18.91
C ALA A 49 15.28 -7.97 -18.75
N GLU A 50 14.75 -6.89 -19.35
CA GLU A 50 15.28 -5.53 -19.26
C GLU A 50 15.33 -5.00 -17.83
N LEU A 51 14.38 -5.41 -16.99
CA LEU A 51 14.31 -5.05 -15.57
C LEU A 51 14.99 -6.10 -14.69
N ALA A 52 14.95 -7.37 -15.11
CA ALA A 52 15.52 -8.49 -14.36
C ALA A 52 17.06 -8.51 -14.38
N GLY A 53 17.68 -7.94 -15.40
CA GLY A 53 19.13 -7.77 -15.49
C GLY A 53 19.88 -9.00 -16.02
N ALA A 54 21.20 -8.89 -16.08
CA ALA A 54 22.07 -9.84 -16.80
C ALA A 54 22.02 -11.30 -16.29
N LEU A 55 21.68 -11.52 -15.03
CA LEU A 55 21.53 -12.87 -14.47
C LEU A 55 20.23 -13.56 -14.90
N TYR A 56 19.27 -12.82 -15.47
CA TYR A 56 17.94 -13.28 -15.85
C TYR A 56 17.61 -12.86 -17.31
N PRO A 57 18.36 -13.34 -18.32
CA PRO A 57 18.23 -12.87 -19.71
C PRO A 57 16.91 -13.22 -20.38
N GLN A 58 16.10 -14.07 -19.77
CA GLN A 58 14.75 -14.44 -20.25
C GLN A 58 13.64 -13.82 -19.39
N GLY A 59 14.00 -12.97 -18.42
CA GLY A 59 13.05 -12.51 -17.39
C GLY A 59 12.71 -13.60 -16.38
N ILE A 60 11.65 -13.37 -15.58
CA ILE A 60 11.20 -14.29 -14.55
C ILE A 60 9.70 -14.49 -14.68
N GLN A 61 9.26 -15.75 -14.78
CA GLN A 61 7.85 -16.11 -14.95
C GLN A 61 7.03 -15.79 -13.70
N ILE A 62 5.81 -15.28 -13.91
CA ILE A 62 4.81 -15.04 -12.86
C ILE A 62 3.74 -16.13 -12.98
N TYR A 63 3.46 -16.83 -11.89
CA TYR A 63 2.50 -17.94 -11.82
C TYR A 63 1.32 -17.62 -10.91
N PRO A 64 0.18 -18.31 -11.04
CA PRO A 64 -0.87 -18.28 -10.03
C PRO A 64 -0.35 -18.79 -8.69
N GLU A 65 -0.72 -18.12 -7.59
CA GLU A 65 -0.32 -18.59 -6.25
C GLU A 65 -0.93 -19.94 -5.90
N ALA A 66 -2.07 -20.30 -6.49
CA ALA A 66 -2.68 -21.62 -6.31
C ALA A 66 -1.72 -22.77 -6.65
N ASP A 67 -0.73 -22.53 -7.51
CA ASP A 67 0.30 -23.50 -7.90
C ASP A 67 1.49 -23.55 -6.92
N LEU A 68 1.51 -22.80 -5.81
CA LEU A 68 2.66 -22.63 -4.93
C LEU A 68 3.35 -23.96 -4.55
N VAL A 69 2.60 -24.93 -4.05
CA VAL A 69 3.16 -26.22 -3.62
C VAL A 69 3.76 -27.00 -4.80
N LYS A 70 3.06 -27.01 -5.93
CA LYS A 70 3.53 -27.61 -7.18
C LYS A 70 4.84 -26.96 -7.64
N LEU A 71 4.91 -25.63 -7.64
CA LEU A 71 6.08 -24.87 -8.04
C LEU A 71 7.28 -25.11 -7.12
N ILE A 72 7.06 -25.26 -5.80
CA ILE A 72 8.13 -25.60 -4.84
C ILE A 72 8.81 -26.91 -5.27
N HIS A 73 8.04 -27.93 -5.60
CA HIS A 73 8.59 -29.24 -5.99
C HIS A 73 9.19 -29.23 -7.40
N GLU A 74 8.47 -28.71 -8.42
CA GLU A 74 8.91 -28.75 -9.81
C GLU A 74 10.14 -27.87 -10.06
N LEU A 75 10.17 -26.68 -9.45
CA LEU A 75 11.28 -25.75 -9.59
C LEU A 75 12.37 -25.97 -8.52
N LYS A 76 12.22 -26.95 -7.64
CA LYS A 76 13.17 -27.27 -6.56
C LYS A 76 13.52 -26.02 -5.75
N VAL A 77 12.48 -25.34 -5.22
CA VAL A 77 12.62 -24.11 -4.46
C VAL A 77 13.19 -24.42 -3.09
N ASP A 78 14.29 -23.77 -2.73
CA ASP A 78 14.89 -23.87 -1.40
C ASP A 78 14.25 -22.88 -0.43
N GLN A 79 13.85 -21.70 -0.92
CA GLN A 79 13.34 -20.62 -0.08
C GLN A 79 12.19 -19.87 -0.77
N VAL A 80 11.10 -19.66 -0.02
CA VAL A 80 9.98 -18.79 -0.43
C VAL A 80 10.05 -17.48 0.34
N VAL A 81 10.08 -16.36 -0.39
CA VAL A 81 10.04 -15.01 0.16
C VAL A 81 8.60 -14.51 0.11
N PHE A 82 8.03 -14.20 1.26
CA PHE A 82 6.70 -13.61 1.34
C PHE A 82 6.78 -12.09 1.23
N ALA A 83 6.04 -11.52 0.29
CA ALA A 83 6.10 -10.08 -0.02
C ALA A 83 4.72 -9.40 -0.08
N TYR A 84 3.65 -10.06 0.35
CA TYR A 84 2.34 -9.41 0.51
C TYR A 84 2.33 -8.50 1.74
N SER A 85 1.52 -7.47 1.66
CA SER A 85 1.28 -6.50 2.73
C SER A 85 -0.21 -6.36 3.03
N ASP A 86 -0.52 -5.76 4.18
CA ASP A 86 -1.87 -5.54 4.69
C ASP A 86 -2.67 -6.84 4.91
N VAL A 87 -1.99 -7.87 5.38
CA VAL A 87 -2.55 -9.19 5.69
C VAL A 87 -2.40 -9.53 7.17
N SER A 88 -3.32 -10.33 7.71
CA SER A 88 -3.24 -10.75 9.11
C SER A 88 -2.01 -11.63 9.39
N HIS A 89 -1.48 -11.59 10.62
CA HIS A 89 -0.40 -12.49 11.05
C HIS A 89 -0.80 -13.96 10.91
N GLU A 90 -2.09 -14.28 11.11
CA GLU A 90 -2.63 -15.63 10.90
C GLU A 90 -2.44 -16.07 9.42
N THR A 91 -2.78 -15.19 8.47
CA THR A 91 -2.55 -15.47 7.04
C THR A 91 -1.08 -15.72 6.74
N VAL A 92 -0.17 -14.89 7.28
CA VAL A 92 1.28 -15.08 7.11
C VAL A 92 1.71 -16.45 7.63
N MET A 93 1.24 -16.86 8.83
CA MET A 93 1.62 -18.13 9.43
C MET A 93 1.00 -19.33 8.72
N HIS A 94 -0.21 -19.22 8.18
CA HIS A 94 -0.78 -20.28 7.31
C HIS A 94 0.05 -20.46 6.04
N LYS A 95 0.46 -19.38 5.39
CA LYS A 95 1.35 -19.46 4.21
C LYS A 95 2.71 -20.07 4.56
N ALA A 96 3.30 -19.64 5.68
CA ALA A 96 4.54 -20.25 6.18
C ALA A 96 4.40 -21.75 6.41
N SER A 97 3.30 -22.20 7.03
CA SER A 97 3.05 -23.62 7.29
C SER A 97 2.91 -24.44 6.00
N ILE A 98 2.26 -23.89 4.97
CA ILE A 98 2.15 -24.54 3.65
C ILE A 98 3.53 -24.69 3.01
N VAL A 99 4.36 -23.64 3.03
CA VAL A 99 5.71 -23.64 2.46
C VAL A 99 6.62 -24.64 3.17
N LEU A 100 6.62 -24.63 4.51
CA LEU A 100 7.42 -25.53 5.33
C LEU A 100 7.01 -26.99 5.12
N ALA A 101 5.71 -27.28 5.02
CA ALA A 101 5.22 -28.62 4.74
C ALA A 101 5.59 -29.10 3.33
N ALA A 102 5.78 -28.18 2.38
CA ALA A 102 6.27 -28.50 1.02
C ALA A 102 7.79 -28.64 0.94
N GLY A 103 8.54 -28.41 2.05
CA GLY A 103 9.98 -28.64 2.16
C GLY A 103 10.87 -27.45 1.82
N ALA A 104 10.33 -26.25 1.67
CA ALA A 104 11.10 -25.01 1.48
C ALA A 104 11.13 -24.15 2.74
N ASP A 105 12.15 -23.30 2.89
CA ASP A 105 12.21 -22.28 3.93
C ASP A 105 11.24 -21.13 3.63
N PHE A 106 10.67 -20.53 4.68
CA PHE A 106 9.83 -19.33 4.57
C PHE A 106 10.56 -18.11 5.12
N ARG A 107 10.60 -17.02 4.34
CA ARG A 107 11.34 -15.82 4.69
C ARG A 107 10.51 -14.55 4.60
N LEU A 108 10.51 -13.75 5.68
CA LEU A 108 10.13 -12.34 5.68
C LEU A 108 11.39 -11.49 5.57
N MET A 109 11.43 -10.54 4.65
CA MET A 109 12.60 -9.68 4.47
C MET A 109 12.48 -8.41 5.32
N GLY A 110 13.49 -8.17 6.14
CA GLY A 110 13.57 -6.96 6.97
C GLY A 110 13.94 -5.72 6.15
N GLY A 111 13.48 -4.54 6.62
CA GLY A 111 13.70 -3.26 5.94
C GLY A 111 15.17 -2.90 5.74
N GLN A 112 16.07 -3.21 6.69
CA GLN A 112 17.49 -2.89 6.57
C GLN A 112 18.15 -3.52 5.33
N ALA A 113 17.72 -4.70 4.92
CA ALA A 113 18.27 -5.41 3.76
C ALA A 113 17.67 -4.91 2.44
N THR A 114 16.55 -4.20 2.47
CA THR A 114 15.77 -3.82 1.28
C THR A 114 15.56 -2.31 1.12
N MET A 115 15.91 -1.50 2.11
CA MET A 115 15.80 -0.05 2.01
C MET A 115 16.98 0.54 1.24
N VAL A 116 16.66 1.34 0.21
CA VAL A 116 17.67 2.09 -0.56
C VAL A 116 18.01 3.38 0.18
N LYS A 117 19.29 3.69 0.29
CA LYS A 117 19.77 4.93 0.93
C LYS A 117 19.66 6.10 -0.06
N SER A 118 19.04 7.18 0.37
CA SER A 118 18.97 8.45 -0.34
C SER A 118 20.16 9.37 0.02
N SER A 119 20.52 10.25 -0.93
CA SER A 119 21.40 11.40 -0.70
C SER A 119 20.65 12.63 -0.16
N LYS A 120 19.33 12.60 -0.17
CA LYS A 120 18.42 13.63 0.35
C LYS A 120 17.69 13.11 1.58
N PRO A 121 17.27 13.99 2.50
CA PRO A 121 16.41 13.59 3.61
C PRO A 121 15.13 12.90 3.11
N VAL A 122 14.74 11.83 3.80
CA VAL A 122 13.54 11.04 3.49
C VAL A 122 12.57 11.07 4.67
N VAL A 123 11.34 11.49 4.40
CA VAL A 123 10.22 11.31 5.31
C VAL A 123 9.36 10.16 4.78
N ALA A 124 9.23 9.09 5.54
CA ALA A 124 8.33 8.00 5.18
C ALA A 124 7.02 8.11 5.95
N VAL A 125 5.90 8.03 5.23
CA VAL A 125 4.56 7.93 5.81
C VAL A 125 4.01 6.55 5.48
N CYS A 126 3.85 5.74 6.53
CA CYS A 126 3.27 4.40 6.46
C CYS A 126 2.00 4.34 7.32
N ALA A 127 1.33 3.22 7.33
CA ALA A 127 0.18 3.01 8.20
C ALA A 127 0.14 1.57 8.71
N VAL A 128 -0.63 1.34 9.78
CA VAL A 128 -0.85 -0.02 10.30
C VAL A 128 -1.81 -0.81 9.42
N ARG A 129 -2.74 -0.12 8.71
CA ARG A 129 -3.76 -0.71 7.82
C ARG A 129 -4.14 0.25 6.68
N THR A 130 -4.58 -0.32 5.56
CA THR A 130 -5.28 0.43 4.50
C THR A 130 -6.49 1.17 5.07
N GLY A 131 -6.72 2.40 4.64
CA GLY A 131 -7.83 3.23 5.13
C GLY A 131 -7.56 3.92 6.49
N ALA A 132 -6.37 3.78 7.10
CA ALA A 132 -6.03 4.49 8.34
C ALA A 132 -5.90 6.01 8.16
N GLY A 133 -5.72 6.49 6.93
CA GLY A 133 -5.54 7.91 6.62
C GLY A 133 -4.11 8.28 6.21
N LYS A 134 -3.35 7.31 5.70
CA LYS A 134 -1.98 7.50 5.22
C LYS A 134 -1.90 8.61 4.17
N SER A 135 -2.68 8.55 3.10
CA SER A 135 -2.62 9.49 1.97
C SER A 135 -2.95 10.93 2.40
N GLN A 136 -3.95 11.13 3.28
CA GLN A 136 -4.25 12.45 3.85
C GLN A 136 -3.09 12.97 4.71
N THR A 137 -2.49 12.11 5.54
CA THR A 137 -1.33 12.47 6.37
C THR A 137 -0.14 12.82 5.50
N THR A 138 0.13 12.05 4.43
CA THR A 138 1.20 12.35 3.47
C THR A 138 1.00 13.71 2.82
N ARG A 139 -0.20 14.00 2.31
CA ARG A 139 -0.52 15.30 1.72
C ARG A 139 -0.33 16.46 2.72
N ARG A 140 -0.70 16.24 3.98
CA ARG A 140 -0.46 17.23 5.04
C ARG A 140 1.02 17.47 5.29
N VAL A 141 1.83 16.42 5.35
CA VAL A 141 3.30 16.48 5.48
C VAL A 141 3.90 17.24 4.28
N VAL A 142 3.52 16.89 3.06
CA VAL A 142 3.96 17.58 1.84
C VAL A 142 3.61 19.07 1.89
N SER A 143 2.37 19.40 2.26
CA SER A 143 1.91 20.80 2.40
C SER A 143 2.74 21.58 3.41
N ILE A 144 3.04 21.00 4.57
CA ILE A 144 3.87 21.63 5.61
C ILE A 144 5.29 21.89 5.09
N LEU A 145 5.94 20.86 4.51
CA LEU A 145 7.30 20.98 4.02
C LEU A 145 7.42 22.01 2.89
N ARG A 146 6.43 22.05 1.98
CA ARG A 146 6.36 23.09 0.94
C ARG A 146 6.13 24.48 1.52
N GLY A 147 5.27 24.60 2.54
CA GLY A 147 5.07 25.86 3.27
C GLY A 147 6.33 26.36 3.98
N MET A 148 7.26 25.48 4.31
CA MET A 148 8.60 25.81 4.82
C MET A 148 9.61 26.18 3.71
N GLY A 149 9.21 26.12 2.44
CA GLY A 149 10.04 26.51 1.29
C GLY A 149 10.83 25.39 0.66
N TYR A 150 10.63 24.12 1.06
CA TYR A 150 11.34 22.98 0.45
C TYR A 150 10.69 22.53 -0.86
N ARG A 151 11.52 22.09 -1.81
CA ARG A 151 11.08 21.35 -2.97
C ARG A 151 10.86 19.90 -2.55
N VAL A 152 9.61 19.48 -2.56
CA VAL A 152 9.21 18.13 -2.11
C VAL A 152 8.86 17.26 -3.31
N VAL A 153 9.42 16.08 -3.35
CA VAL A 153 9.06 15.03 -4.30
C VAL A 153 8.47 13.85 -3.53
N SER A 154 7.28 13.45 -3.91
CA SER A 154 6.62 12.25 -3.37
C SER A 154 6.93 11.04 -4.24
N VAL A 155 7.05 9.86 -3.63
CA VAL A 155 7.22 8.59 -4.35
C VAL A 155 6.17 7.60 -3.90
N ARG A 156 5.48 6.99 -4.87
CA ARG A 156 4.38 6.07 -4.64
C ARG A 156 4.50 4.80 -5.50
N HIS A 157 3.74 3.77 -5.16
CA HIS A 157 3.59 2.58 -5.98
C HIS A 157 2.78 2.88 -7.24
N PRO A 158 3.12 2.29 -8.40
CA PRO A 158 2.25 2.28 -9.57
C PRO A 158 1.19 1.20 -9.41
N MET A 159 0.18 1.24 -10.28
CA MET A 159 -0.64 0.09 -10.58
C MET A 159 0.02 -0.66 -11.75
N PRO A 160 0.66 -1.84 -11.53
CA PRO A 160 1.49 -2.48 -12.55
C PRO A 160 0.64 -3.29 -13.56
N TYR A 161 -0.41 -2.67 -14.09
CA TYR A 161 -1.31 -3.28 -15.08
C TYR A 161 -0.77 -3.20 -16.50
N GLY A 162 0.11 -2.23 -16.77
CA GLY A 162 0.66 -1.93 -18.09
C GLY A 162 1.98 -2.63 -18.41
N ASP A 163 2.74 -2.01 -19.30
CA ASP A 163 4.09 -2.41 -19.67
C ASP A 163 5.07 -2.01 -18.56
N LEU A 164 5.61 -2.98 -17.83
CA LEU A 164 6.51 -2.76 -16.70
C LEU A 164 7.80 -2.02 -17.09
N VAL A 165 8.28 -2.17 -18.33
CA VAL A 165 9.47 -1.46 -18.81
C VAL A 165 9.19 0.02 -18.95
N LYS A 166 8.03 0.37 -19.52
CA LYS A 166 7.56 1.77 -19.60
C LYS A 166 7.27 2.36 -18.23
N GLN A 167 6.79 1.52 -17.30
CA GLN A 167 6.50 1.89 -15.93
C GLN A 167 7.73 1.83 -15.00
N ALA A 168 8.95 1.66 -15.53
CA ALA A 168 10.14 1.57 -14.70
C ALA A 168 10.34 2.83 -13.84
N VAL A 169 10.19 4.01 -14.45
CA VAL A 169 10.28 5.34 -13.80
C VAL A 169 9.31 6.28 -14.51
N GLN A 170 8.34 6.77 -13.79
CA GLN A 170 7.37 7.74 -14.28
C GLN A 170 7.34 8.97 -13.37
N ARG A 171 7.32 10.16 -13.95
CA ARG A 171 7.31 11.45 -13.26
C ARG A 171 6.04 12.21 -13.62
N TYR A 172 5.40 12.78 -12.63
CA TYR A 172 4.17 13.52 -12.76
C TYR A 172 4.31 14.89 -12.07
N ALA A 173 4.25 15.96 -12.84
CA ALA A 173 4.30 17.33 -12.35
C ALA A 173 3.05 18.12 -12.71
N ASP A 174 2.30 17.64 -13.71
CA ASP A 174 1.06 18.23 -14.18
C ASP A 174 0.10 17.16 -14.73
N TYR A 175 -1.13 17.56 -15.06
CA TYR A 175 -2.15 16.66 -15.58
C TYR A 175 -1.80 16.05 -16.94
N ALA A 176 -0.99 16.75 -17.77
CA ALA A 176 -0.55 16.22 -19.06
C ALA A 176 0.40 15.02 -18.91
N ASP A 177 1.13 14.95 -17.79
CA ASP A 177 1.96 13.78 -17.47
C ASP A 177 1.08 12.55 -17.19
N LEU A 178 -0.08 12.72 -16.53
CA LEU A 178 -1.01 11.62 -16.27
C LEU A 178 -1.55 11.04 -17.58
N ASP A 179 -1.90 11.91 -18.54
CA ASP A 179 -2.36 11.49 -19.87
C ASP A 179 -1.25 10.80 -20.66
N ARG A 180 -0.02 11.35 -20.62
CA ARG A 180 1.15 10.79 -21.30
C ARG A 180 1.50 9.38 -20.85
N HIS A 181 1.33 9.12 -19.56
CA HIS A 181 1.61 7.83 -18.96
C HIS A 181 0.39 6.89 -18.91
N GLU A 182 -0.74 7.30 -19.51
CA GLU A 182 -1.96 6.50 -19.60
C GLU A 182 -2.44 6.01 -18.21
N CYS A 183 -2.38 6.91 -17.21
CA CYS A 183 -2.73 6.57 -15.83
C CYS A 183 -4.17 6.05 -15.72
N THR A 184 -4.34 5.00 -14.94
CA THR A 184 -5.66 4.51 -14.55
C THR A 184 -6.39 5.50 -13.65
N ILE A 185 -7.70 5.32 -13.44
CA ILE A 185 -8.48 6.18 -12.54
C ILE A 185 -7.93 6.10 -11.12
N GLU A 186 -7.53 4.90 -10.67
CA GLU A 186 -6.97 4.67 -9.35
C GLU A 186 -5.61 5.37 -9.17
N GLU A 187 -4.77 5.36 -10.21
CA GLU A 187 -3.50 6.09 -10.19
C GLU A 187 -3.74 7.61 -10.15
N ARG A 188 -4.72 8.11 -10.91
CA ARG A 188 -5.10 9.53 -10.90
C ARG A 188 -5.61 9.96 -9.53
N GLU A 189 -6.49 9.19 -8.88
CA GLU A 189 -6.98 9.46 -7.53
C GLU A 189 -5.84 9.70 -6.53
N GLU A 190 -4.75 8.97 -6.71
CA GLU A 190 -3.59 9.06 -5.82
C GLU A 190 -2.58 10.14 -6.21
N TYR A 191 -2.45 10.47 -7.52
CA TYR A 191 -1.43 11.39 -8.01
C TYR A 191 -1.95 12.83 -8.14
N GLU A 192 -3.17 13.03 -8.59
CA GLU A 192 -3.78 14.36 -8.80
C GLU A 192 -3.71 15.25 -7.54
N PRO A 193 -4.00 14.75 -6.30
CA PRO A 193 -3.89 15.59 -5.11
C PRO A 193 -2.48 16.12 -4.82
N HIS A 194 -1.43 15.41 -5.26
CA HIS A 194 -0.06 15.91 -5.16
C HIS A 194 0.23 17.01 -6.19
N ILE A 195 -0.28 16.83 -7.41
CA ILE A 195 -0.17 17.83 -8.49
C ILE A 195 -0.92 19.11 -8.08
N ASP A 196 -2.11 19.00 -7.51
CA ASP A 196 -2.91 20.14 -7.02
C ASP A 196 -2.18 20.91 -5.91
N LEU A 197 -1.42 20.23 -5.07
CA LEU A 197 -0.52 20.85 -4.11
C LEU A 197 0.73 21.48 -4.77
N GLY A 198 0.90 21.36 -6.08
CA GLY A 198 2.09 21.77 -6.81
C GLY A 198 3.33 20.96 -6.47
N ALA A 199 3.18 19.76 -5.97
CA ALA A 199 4.27 18.82 -5.71
C ALA A 199 4.50 17.89 -6.90
N VAL A 200 5.73 17.46 -7.09
CA VAL A 200 6.07 16.42 -8.06
C VAL A 200 5.89 15.06 -7.39
N ILE A 201 5.30 14.11 -8.13
CA ILE A 201 5.20 12.73 -7.69
C ILE A 201 5.87 11.80 -8.71
N TYR A 202 6.57 10.80 -8.20
CA TYR A 202 7.12 9.70 -9.00
C TYR A 202 6.42 8.39 -8.63
N ALA A 203 6.21 7.56 -9.64
CA ALA A 203 5.79 6.18 -9.48
C ALA A 203 6.57 5.27 -10.44
N GLY A 204 6.56 3.99 -10.19
CA GLY A 204 7.19 3.01 -11.08
C GLY A 204 7.68 1.78 -10.34
N VAL A 205 8.25 0.83 -11.08
CA VAL A 205 8.65 -0.49 -10.55
C VAL A 205 10.12 -0.60 -10.19
N ASP A 206 10.97 0.34 -10.61
CA ASP A 206 12.40 0.39 -10.23
C ASP A 206 12.67 1.56 -9.27
N TYR A 207 12.46 1.30 -7.98
CA TYR A 207 12.52 2.33 -6.94
C TYR A 207 13.91 2.92 -6.72
N GLU A 208 14.97 2.20 -7.04
CA GLU A 208 16.32 2.78 -6.99
C GLU A 208 16.52 3.82 -8.09
N ARG A 209 16.10 3.52 -9.31
CA ARG A 209 16.14 4.49 -10.42
C ARG A 209 15.24 5.69 -10.16
N ILE A 210 14.03 5.46 -9.63
CA ILE A 210 13.12 6.54 -9.22
C ILE A 210 13.82 7.45 -8.20
N LEU A 211 14.45 6.88 -7.18
CA LEU A 211 15.16 7.65 -6.15
C LEU A 211 16.24 8.55 -6.77
N ARG A 212 17.07 8.00 -7.68
CA ARG A 212 18.14 8.77 -8.32
C ARG A 212 17.60 9.91 -9.18
N GLU A 213 16.45 9.76 -9.83
CA GLU A 213 15.80 10.87 -10.56
C GLU A 213 15.21 11.90 -9.61
N ALA A 214 14.48 11.47 -8.57
CA ALA A 214 13.88 12.35 -7.57
C ALA A 214 14.93 13.21 -6.83
N GLU A 215 16.09 12.65 -6.51
CA GLU A 215 17.21 13.34 -5.86
C GLU A 215 17.74 14.56 -6.64
N LYS A 216 17.55 14.59 -7.96
CA LYS A 216 18.03 15.69 -8.83
C LYS A 216 17.20 16.98 -8.64
N GLU A 217 15.95 16.85 -8.26
CA GLU A 217 15.03 17.99 -8.14
C GLU A 217 14.47 18.22 -6.74
N ALA A 218 14.59 17.26 -5.83
CA ALA A 218 14.09 17.35 -4.47
C ALA A 218 15.11 17.95 -3.48
N ASP A 219 14.59 18.69 -2.50
CA ASP A 219 15.31 18.97 -1.25
C ASP A 219 14.95 17.91 -0.20
N ILE A 220 13.70 17.44 -0.21
CA ILE A 220 13.19 16.38 0.66
C ILE A 220 12.36 15.40 -0.18
N ILE A 221 12.55 14.10 0.07
CA ILE A 221 11.76 13.03 -0.54
C ILE A 221 10.73 12.54 0.48
N VAL A 222 9.49 12.40 0.05
CA VAL A 222 8.41 11.82 0.84
C VAL A 222 8.05 10.46 0.26
N TRP A 223 8.27 9.39 1.04
CA TRP A 223 7.80 8.07 0.71
C TRP A 223 6.33 7.95 1.11
N ASP A 224 5.44 7.81 0.13
CA ASP A 224 4.02 7.54 0.26
C ASP A 224 3.67 6.16 -0.32
N GLY A 225 4.34 5.13 0.18
CA GLY A 225 4.19 3.76 -0.33
C GLY A 225 2.74 3.25 -0.29
N GLY A 226 2.41 2.36 -1.22
CA GLY A 226 1.11 1.68 -1.24
C GLY A 226 1.00 0.58 -0.19
N ASN A 227 -0.23 0.07 0.03
CA ASN A 227 -0.54 -1.14 0.81
C ASN A 227 0.19 -1.29 2.16
N ASN A 228 0.54 -0.16 2.80
CA ASN A 228 1.19 -0.12 4.12
C ASN A 228 2.50 -0.92 4.22
N ASP A 229 3.22 -1.03 3.13
CA ASP A 229 4.55 -1.63 3.10
C ASP A 229 5.52 -0.96 4.07
N LEU A 230 6.55 -1.69 4.47
CA LEU A 230 7.75 -1.07 5.03
C LEU A 230 8.34 -0.07 4.02
N PRO A 231 8.95 1.05 4.45
CA PRO A 231 9.57 1.99 3.53
C PRO A 231 10.58 1.30 2.59
N PHE A 232 10.59 1.68 1.31
CA PHE A 232 11.60 1.22 0.35
C PHE A 232 12.85 2.09 0.37
N TYR A 233 12.72 3.30 0.89
CA TYR A 233 13.85 4.19 1.15
C TYR A 233 14.09 4.27 2.64
N ARG A 234 15.36 4.31 3.04
CA ARG A 234 15.74 4.47 4.44
C ARG A 234 15.28 5.83 4.94
N PRO A 235 14.32 5.91 5.87
CA PRO A 235 13.80 7.18 6.33
C PRO A 235 14.76 7.85 7.34
N ASP A 236 14.79 9.18 7.32
CA ASP A 236 15.31 10.02 8.38
C ASP A 236 14.21 10.37 9.41
N LEU A 237 12.94 10.31 8.97
CA LEU A 237 11.76 10.40 9.80
C LEU A 237 10.71 9.38 9.34
N HIS A 238 10.34 8.45 10.21
CA HIS A 238 9.31 7.44 9.94
C HIS A 238 8.03 7.74 10.69
N ILE A 239 7.00 8.16 9.97
CA ILE A 239 5.65 8.45 10.49
C ILE A 239 4.76 7.26 10.18
N VAL A 240 4.04 6.76 11.19
CA VAL A 240 3.08 5.66 11.03
C VAL A 240 1.69 6.10 11.50
N VAL A 241 0.69 5.90 10.64
CA VAL A 241 -0.70 6.28 10.91
C VAL A 241 -1.45 5.08 11.47
N ASP A 242 -2.10 5.26 12.59
CA ASP A 242 -2.92 4.27 13.28
C ASP A 242 -4.40 4.68 13.30
N ASP A 243 -5.31 3.70 13.30
CA ASP A 243 -6.75 3.90 13.15
C ASP A 243 -7.53 3.28 14.31
N PRO A 244 -8.01 4.08 15.27
CA PRO A 244 -8.76 3.58 16.42
C PRO A 244 -10.15 3.05 16.08
N HIS A 245 -10.63 3.16 14.84
CA HIS A 245 -11.83 2.44 14.39
C HIS A 245 -11.59 0.94 14.23
N ARG A 246 -10.32 0.50 14.18
CA ARG A 246 -9.91 -0.90 14.11
C ARG A 246 -8.90 -1.25 15.20
N PRO A 247 -9.27 -1.09 16.47
CA PRO A 247 -8.35 -1.28 17.58
C PRO A 247 -7.83 -2.73 17.62
N GLY A 248 -6.51 -2.90 17.80
CA GLY A 248 -5.83 -4.20 17.77
C GLY A 248 -5.27 -4.61 16.41
N HIS A 249 -5.70 -3.98 15.31
CA HIS A 249 -5.11 -4.25 13.99
C HIS A 249 -3.65 -3.79 13.89
N ASP A 250 -3.26 -2.82 14.68
CA ASP A 250 -1.90 -2.33 14.89
C ASP A 250 -0.92 -3.43 15.35
N MET A 251 -1.45 -4.48 16.02
CA MET A 251 -0.68 -5.59 16.59
C MET A 251 -0.93 -6.95 15.90
N THR A 252 -1.79 -7.00 14.90
CA THR A 252 -2.23 -8.28 14.30
C THR A 252 -2.09 -8.34 12.78
N TYR A 253 -1.53 -7.29 12.16
CA TYR A 253 -1.37 -7.22 10.70
C TYR A 253 0.09 -7.00 10.27
N HIS A 254 0.46 -7.65 9.17
CA HIS A 254 1.77 -7.55 8.53
C HIS A 254 1.70 -6.63 7.29
N PRO A 255 2.66 -5.72 7.11
CA PRO A 255 3.75 -5.34 7.98
C PRO A 255 3.40 -4.18 8.94
N GLY A 256 2.11 -3.90 9.18
CA GLY A 256 1.63 -2.81 10.03
C GLY A 256 2.30 -2.77 11.39
N GLU A 257 2.38 -3.92 12.09
CA GLU A 257 3.07 -4.00 13.38
C GLU A 257 4.58 -3.71 13.26
N ALA A 258 5.23 -4.16 12.18
CA ALA A 258 6.65 -3.85 11.96
C ALA A 258 6.88 -2.36 11.73
N ASN A 259 5.96 -1.69 10.99
CA ASN A 259 5.97 -0.24 10.84
C ASN A 259 5.80 0.46 12.20
N LEU A 260 4.81 0.05 13.00
CA LEU A 260 4.57 0.60 14.33
C LEU A 260 5.80 0.51 15.23
N ARG A 261 6.46 -0.66 15.26
CA ARG A 261 7.66 -0.91 16.08
C ARG A 261 8.89 -0.11 15.66
N SER A 262 8.95 0.32 14.39
CA SER A 262 10.06 1.10 13.82
C SER A 262 9.76 2.59 13.65
N ALA A 263 8.56 3.05 14.01
CA ALA A 263 8.14 4.44 13.86
C ALA A 263 8.91 5.38 14.79
N ASP A 264 9.28 6.57 14.29
CA ASP A 264 9.70 7.70 15.11
C ASP A 264 8.49 8.47 15.65
N VAL A 265 7.44 8.55 14.82
CA VAL A 265 6.17 9.21 15.15
C VAL A 265 5.00 8.30 14.81
N VAL A 266 4.07 8.17 15.74
CA VAL A 266 2.78 7.49 15.49
C VAL A 266 1.66 8.51 15.56
N VAL A 267 0.88 8.60 14.49
CA VAL A 267 -0.31 9.44 14.42
C VAL A 267 -1.54 8.57 14.67
N ILE A 268 -2.17 8.74 15.83
CA ILE A 268 -3.52 8.18 16.10
C ILE A 268 -4.50 9.10 15.39
N ASN A 269 -4.98 8.66 14.24
CA ASN A 269 -5.85 9.46 13.37
C ASN A 269 -7.33 9.29 13.73
N LYS A 270 -8.21 10.14 13.18
CA LYS A 270 -9.68 10.06 13.31
C LYS A 270 -10.19 10.07 14.76
N ILE A 271 -9.47 10.74 15.67
CA ILE A 271 -9.88 10.79 17.09
C ILE A 271 -11.21 11.52 17.30
N ASP A 272 -11.64 12.34 16.35
CA ASP A 272 -12.89 13.09 16.34
C ASP A 272 -14.14 12.24 16.08
N THR A 273 -13.95 11.00 15.58
CA THR A 273 -15.04 10.07 15.23
C THR A 273 -14.92 8.72 15.92
N ALA A 274 -13.76 8.40 16.51
CA ALA A 274 -13.52 7.13 17.16
C ALA A 274 -13.98 7.07 18.60
N ASP A 275 -14.29 5.88 19.09
CA ASP A 275 -14.61 5.63 20.51
C ASP A 275 -13.40 5.89 21.40
N LEU A 276 -13.62 6.53 22.56
CA LEU A 276 -12.57 6.89 23.52
C LEU A 276 -11.83 5.67 24.08
N GLY A 277 -12.55 4.55 24.27
CA GLY A 277 -11.97 3.28 24.74
C GLY A 277 -11.03 2.69 23.71
N ASN A 278 -11.37 2.79 22.42
CA ASN A 278 -10.54 2.35 21.31
C ASN A 278 -9.27 3.20 21.18
N ILE A 279 -9.41 4.53 21.29
CA ILE A 279 -8.24 5.45 21.32
C ILE A 279 -7.30 5.07 22.48
N ALA A 280 -7.87 4.81 23.67
CA ALA A 280 -7.07 4.40 24.81
C ALA A 280 -6.39 3.03 24.61
N LEU A 281 -7.03 2.09 23.90
CA LEU A 281 -6.44 0.78 23.57
C LEU A 281 -5.28 0.95 22.59
N VAL A 282 -5.46 1.66 21.50
CA VAL A 282 -4.40 1.96 20.52
C VAL A 282 -3.21 2.63 21.20
N ARG A 283 -3.46 3.64 22.05
CA ARG A 283 -2.39 4.30 22.82
C ARG A 283 -1.62 3.32 23.73
N ARG A 284 -2.30 2.34 24.36
CA ARG A 284 -1.62 1.28 25.14
C ARG A 284 -0.78 0.37 24.26
N ASN A 285 -1.31 -0.05 23.10
CA ASN A 285 -0.59 -0.90 22.16
C ASN A 285 0.69 -0.21 21.65
N ILE A 286 0.59 1.06 21.26
CA ILE A 286 1.75 1.86 20.84
C ILE A 286 2.81 1.89 21.93
N ARG A 287 2.44 2.19 23.19
CA ARG A 287 3.38 2.23 24.30
C ARG A 287 4.05 0.88 24.57
N ALA A 288 3.30 -0.21 24.39
CA ALA A 288 3.83 -1.56 24.57
C ALA A 288 4.78 -1.97 23.43
N ALA A 289 4.42 -1.65 22.18
CA ALA A 289 5.17 -2.04 20.99
C ALA A 289 6.38 -1.13 20.72
N ASN A 290 6.22 0.19 20.92
CA ASN A 290 7.24 1.21 20.65
C ASN A 290 7.16 2.37 21.65
N PRO A 291 7.73 2.20 22.86
CA PRO A 291 7.67 3.22 23.90
C PRO A 291 8.48 4.49 23.57
N LYS A 292 9.30 4.46 22.52
CA LYS A 292 10.13 5.61 22.10
C LYS A 292 9.44 6.52 21.10
N ALA A 293 8.39 6.06 20.43
CA ALA A 293 7.69 6.84 19.44
C ALA A 293 7.02 8.08 20.05
N THR A 294 7.13 9.20 19.36
CA THR A 294 6.29 10.37 19.65
C THR A 294 4.87 10.09 19.16
N VAL A 295 3.88 10.21 20.06
CA VAL A 295 2.47 10.00 19.71
C VAL A 295 1.79 11.35 19.47
N ILE A 296 1.13 11.47 18.31
CA ILE A 296 0.32 12.61 17.93
C ILE A 296 -1.12 12.13 17.74
N GLU A 297 -2.06 12.82 18.36
CA GLU A 297 -3.49 12.58 18.15
C GLU A 297 -4.02 13.59 17.13
N ALA A 298 -4.64 13.07 16.06
CA ALA A 298 -5.08 13.85 14.93
C ALA A 298 -6.57 13.63 14.64
N ALA A 299 -7.30 14.74 14.49
CA ALA A 299 -8.64 14.71 13.93
C ALA A 299 -8.58 14.56 12.40
N SER A 300 -9.59 13.89 11.86
CA SER A 300 -9.82 13.79 10.41
C SER A 300 -11.21 14.35 10.09
N PRO A 301 -11.40 15.68 10.19
CA PRO A 301 -12.71 16.28 10.03
C PRO A 301 -13.24 16.10 8.61
N ILE A 302 -14.54 15.78 8.52
CA ILE A 302 -15.24 15.65 7.26
C ILE A 302 -15.83 16.99 6.89
N TYR A 303 -15.49 17.49 5.71
CA TYR A 303 -16.07 18.67 5.10
C TYR A 303 -16.97 18.26 3.95
N VAL A 304 -18.11 18.92 3.83
CA VAL A 304 -19.05 18.77 2.74
C VAL A 304 -19.20 20.12 2.05
N GLU A 305 -19.08 20.14 0.75
CA GLU A 305 -19.16 21.37 -0.04
C GLU A 305 -20.54 22.06 0.10
N ASP A 306 -21.61 21.26 0.02
CA ASP A 306 -22.99 21.71 0.24
C ASP A 306 -23.73 20.80 1.23
N PRO A 307 -23.77 21.15 2.54
CA PRO A 307 -24.52 20.40 3.53
C PRO A 307 -26.03 20.32 3.24
N TYR A 308 -26.59 21.31 2.53
CA TYR A 308 -28.01 21.34 2.20
C TYR A 308 -28.40 20.30 1.13
N ALA A 309 -27.44 19.82 0.38
CA ALA A 309 -27.65 18.69 -0.53
C ALA A 309 -27.94 17.39 0.22
N ILE A 310 -27.63 17.31 1.52
CA ILE A 310 -27.75 16.09 2.36
C ILE A 310 -28.92 16.19 3.32
N VAL A 311 -29.10 17.35 3.98
CA VAL A 311 -30.11 17.51 5.05
C VAL A 311 -31.50 17.10 4.60
N GLY A 312 -32.11 16.14 5.32
CA GLY A 312 -33.47 15.68 5.07
C GLY A 312 -33.67 14.92 3.77
N LYS A 313 -32.60 14.50 3.09
CA LYS A 313 -32.65 13.77 1.81
C LYS A 313 -32.45 12.27 2.01
N ASP A 314 -33.00 11.49 1.09
CA ASP A 314 -32.58 10.12 0.85
C ASP A 314 -31.30 10.15 0.00
N VAL A 315 -30.21 9.62 0.54
CA VAL A 315 -28.90 9.70 -0.10
C VAL A 315 -28.36 8.33 -0.46
N LEU A 316 -27.81 8.17 -1.64
CA LEU A 316 -26.98 7.05 -2.04
C LEU A 316 -25.53 7.42 -1.69
N VAL A 317 -24.92 6.63 -0.81
CA VAL A 317 -23.53 6.86 -0.42
C VAL A 317 -22.62 6.02 -1.31
N ILE A 318 -21.64 6.69 -1.93
CA ILE A 318 -20.55 6.07 -2.67
C ILE A 318 -19.30 6.20 -1.81
N GLU A 319 -18.63 5.09 -1.54
CA GLU A 319 -17.43 5.03 -0.70
C GLU A 319 -16.22 4.59 -1.50
N ASP A 320 -15.03 4.97 -1.03
CA ASP A 320 -13.77 4.47 -1.54
C ASP A 320 -13.71 2.93 -1.53
N GLY A 321 -13.51 2.35 -2.71
CA GLY A 321 -13.50 0.91 -2.91
C GLY A 321 -12.45 0.17 -2.05
N PRO A 322 -11.18 0.56 -2.09
CA PRO A 322 -10.12 -0.05 -1.26
C PRO A 322 -10.40 -0.07 0.23
N THR A 323 -11.00 0.98 0.77
CA THR A 323 -11.40 1.04 2.20
C THR A 323 -12.42 -0.04 2.54
N LEU A 324 -13.42 -0.26 1.69
CA LEU A 324 -14.48 -1.26 1.91
C LEU A 324 -13.98 -2.69 1.66
N THR A 325 -13.14 -2.88 0.67
CA THR A 325 -12.68 -4.20 0.22
C THR A 325 -11.45 -4.66 1.02
N HIS A 326 -10.28 -4.14 0.70
CA HIS A 326 -9.01 -4.51 1.35
C HIS A 326 -8.93 -4.00 2.80
N GLY A 327 -9.51 -2.83 3.08
CA GLY A 327 -9.62 -2.28 4.42
C GLY A 327 -10.64 -2.99 5.32
N GLU A 328 -11.51 -3.83 4.74
CA GLU A 328 -12.59 -4.58 5.44
C GLU A 328 -13.53 -3.70 6.27
N MET A 329 -13.72 -2.44 5.87
CA MET A 329 -14.64 -1.54 6.55
C MET A 329 -16.06 -1.68 5.98
N ALA A 330 -17.06 -1.63 6.86
CA ALA A 330 -18.45 -1.68 6.44
C ALA A 330 -18.90 -0.36 5.77
N TYR A 331 -18.25 0.74 6.08
CA TYR A 331 -18.52 2.08 5.57
C TYR A 331 -17.26 2.97 5.70
N GLY A 332 -17.30 4.13 5.06
CA GLY A 332 -16.23 5.13 5.11
C GLY A 332 -16.75 6.52 5.45
N ALA A 333 -16.10 7.55 4.91
CA ALA A 333 -16.37 8.96 5.20
C ALA A 333 -17.74 9.43 4.71
N GLY A 334 -18.26 8.85 3.62
CA GLY A 334 -19.55 9.22 3.05
C GLY A 334 -20.73 8.91 3.97
N VAL A 335 -20.73 7.73 4.62
CA VAL A 335 -21.77 7.39 5.62
C VAL A 335 -21.68 8.33 6.82
N VAL A 336 -20.48 8.59 7.31
CA VAL A 336 -20.28 9.53 8.44
C VAL A 336 -20.76 10.92 8.05
N ALA A 337 -20.49 11.38 6.84
CA ALA A 337 -21.02 12.65 6.31
C ALA A 337 -22.55 12.66 6.25
N ALA A 338 -23.15 11.61 5.66
CA ALA A 338 -24.61 11.50 5.55
C ALA A 338 -25.29 11.58 6.92
N GLN A 339 -24.77 10.84 7.91
CA GLN A 339 -25.28 10.85 9.28
C GLN A 339 -25.07 12.22 9.96
N ARG A 340 -23.88 12.77 9.90
CA ARG A 340 -23.50 14.01 10.57
C ARG A 340 -24.25 15.22 10.01
N PHE A 341 -24.51 15.25 8.70
CA PHE A 341 -25.22 16.33 8.03
C PHE A 341 -26.71 16.05 7.85
N GLY A 342 -27.27 15.06 8.54
CA GLY A 342 -28.71 14.88 8.72
C GLY A 342 -29.45 14.38 7.47
N ALA A 343 -28.90 13.41 6.78
CA ALA A 343 -29.65 12.66 5.76
C ALA A 343 -30.90 12.01 6.40
N ALA A 344 -32.03 12.01 5.69
CA ALA A 344 -33.23 11.34 6.15
C ALA A 344 -33.06 9.82 6.13
N ASN A 345 -32.50 9.28 5.04
CA ASN A 345 -32.20 7.87 4.88
C ASN A 345 -30.92 7.69 4.06
N ILE A 346 -30.20 6.58 4.35
CA ILE A 346 -29.14 6.08 3.47
C ILE A 346 -29.75 4.94 2.66
N VAL A 347 -29.81 5.10 1.34
CA VAL A 347 -30.38 4.12 0.42
C VAL A 347 -29.45 2.92 0.31
N ASP A 348 -29.97 1.70 0.56
CA ASP A 348 -29.22 0.46 0.37
C ASP A 348 -29.16 0.08 -1.11
N PRO A 349 -27.97 0.12 -1.76
CA PRO A 349 -27.85 -0.21 -3.18
C PRO A 349 -27.83 -1.71 -3.49
N ARG A 350 -27.61 -2.57 -2.48
CA ARG A 350 -27.39 -4.01 -2.68
C ARG A 350 -28.52 -4.73 -3.41
N PRO A 351 -29.80 -4.41 -3.18
CA PRO A 351 -30.92 -5.02 -3.93
C PRO A 351 -30.93 -4.70 -5.42
N TYR A 352 -30.24 -3.64 -5.82
CA TYR A 352 -30.20 -3.13 -7.20
C TYR A 352 -28.85 -3.41 -7.91
N ALA A 353 -27.91 -4.04 -7.19
CA ALA A 353 -26.56 -4.27 -7.70
C ALA A 353 -26.57 -5.30 -8.84
N CYS A 354 -25.84 -4.99 -9.91
CA CYS A 354 -25.64 -5.87 -11.06
C CYS A 354 -24.16 -5.84 -11.51
N GLY A 355 -23.78 -6.79 -12.39
CA GLY A 355 -22.42 -6.85 -12.95
C GLY A 355 -21.32 -6.96 -11.87
N THR A 356 -20.23 -6.25 -12.07
CA THR A 356 -19.06 -6.25 -11.18
C THR A 356 -19.38 -5.81 -9.77
N ILE A 357 -20.31 -4.88 -9.57
CA ILE A 357 -20.73 -4.41 -8.24
C ILE A 357 -21.40 -5.55 -7.44
N ALA A 358 -22.26 -6.34 -8.10
CA ALA A 358 -22.87 -7.49 -7.44
C ALA A 358 -21.84 -8.58 -7.06
N GLU A 359 -20.82 -8.77 -7.89
CA GLU A 359 -19.68 -9.66 -7.60
C GLU A 359 -18.85 -9.14 -6.44
N THR A 360 -18.62 -7.84 -6.37
CA THR A 360 -17.91 -7.20 -5.26
C THR A 360 -18.60 -7.43 -3.93
N TYR A 361 -19.92 -7.27 -3.84
CA TYR A 361 -20.64 -7.57 -2.59
C TYR A 361 -20.59 -9.06 -2.19
N LYS A 362 -20.55 -9.97 -3.16
CA LYS A 362 -20.38 -11.41 -2.88
C LYS A 362 -18.98 -11.71 -2.34
N LYS A 363 -17.98 -11.10 -2.92
CA LYS A 363 -16.57 -11.29 -2.55
C LYS A 363 -16.25 -10.64 -1.19
N TYR A 364 -16.88 -9.51 -0.88
CA TYR A 364 -16.65 -8.71 0.32
C TYR A 364 -17.92 -8.53 1.14
N PRO A 365 -18.41 -9.58 1.82
CA PRO A 365 -19.71 -9.59 2.49
C PRO A 365 -19.81 -8.65 3.70
N LYS A 366 -18.68 -8.11 4.19
CA LYS A 366 -18.65 -7.11 5.27
C LYS A 366 -19.04 -5.71 4.80
N THR A 367 -19.06 -5.45 3.50
CA THR A 367 -19.47 -4.15 2.93
C THR A 367 -20.92 -3.84 3.34
N GLY A 368 -21.10 -2.66 3.94
CA GLY A 368 -22.40 -2.17 4.39
C GLY A 368 -23.32 -1.72 3.23
N PRO A 369 -24.44 -1.04 3.56
CA PRO A 369 -25.39 -0.55 2.56
C PRO A 369 -24.88 0.71 1.85
N VAL A 370 -23.73 0.59 1.19
CA VAL A 370 -23.05 1.66 0.47
C VAL A 370 -22.54 1.14 -0.88
N LEU A 371 -22.44 2.02 -1.86
CA LEU A 371 -21.92 1.66 -3.18
C LEU A 371 -20.39 1.73 -3.16
N PRO A 372 -19.65 0.63 -3.39
CA PRO A 372 -18.21 0.70 -3.54
C PRO A 372 -17.83 1.36 -4.86
N ALA A 373 -16.99 2.40 -4.82
CA ALA A 373 -16.35 2.93 -6.02
C ALA A 373 -15.25 1.95 -6.46
N MET A 374 -15.58 1.12 -7.43
CA MET A 374 -14.65 0.16 -8.03
C MET A 374 -14.48 0.52 -9.50
N GLY A 375 -13.23 0.63 -9.94
CA GLY A 375 -12.88 0.83 -11.33
C GLY A 375 -13.06 -0.43 -12.19
#